data_ebe41103df604324c472f3ccc8baeafb
#
_entry.id   ebe41103df604324c472f3ccc8baeafb
#
_cell.length_a   1.000
_cell.length_b   1.000
_cell.length_c   1.000
_cell.angle_alpha   90.00
_cell.angle_beta   90.00
_cell.angle_gamma   90.00
#
_symmetry.space_group_name_H-M   'P 1'
#
loop_
_entity.id
_entity.type
_entity.pdbx_description
1 polymer ?
#
loop_
_entity_poly.entity_id
_entity_poly.type
_entity_poly.pdbx_seq_one_letter_code
_entity_poly.pdbx_strand_id
1 'polypeptide(L)'
;MSLSRRDFMKVVSSTAVATGLIGCGSDDNESVAVSFEHGVASGDPTQTQVIIWTRVTTAASYVDVSWQVASDIEFLNVVQSGVFTTDTGRDFTVKVDVQNLNANSQYYYRFMVGEMMSEVGQTQTLPEDGVEKASMAVVSCANYPAGYFHVYREILNQHEQSPFDVVLHLGDYIYEYGAGGYASEDAAALGREPSKGTECITLDDYRKRYAQYR
;
A
#
# COMPACT_ATOMS: atom_id res chain seq x y z
N MET A 1 -20.47 -14.22 21.08
CA MET A 1 -20.32 -12.80 21.45
C MET A 1 -19.42 -12.20 20.40
N SER A 2 -19.97 -11.41 19.50
CA SER A 2 -19.21 -10.77 18.41
C SER A 2 -18.56 -9.50 18.98
N LEU A 3 -17.25 -9.44 18.95
CA LEU A 3 -16.47 -8.24 19.31
C LEU A 3 -16.60 -7.21 18.19
N SER A 4 -17.00 -6.00 18.52
CA SER A 4 -17.15 -4.92 17.55
C SER A 4 -15.77 -4.35 17.17
N ARG A 5 -15.62 -3.87 15.93
CA ARG A 5 -14.39 -3.24 15.42
C ARG A 5 -13.87 -2.06 16.30
N ARG A 6 -14.74 -1.44 17.08
CA ARG A 6 -14.38 -0.39 18.05
C ARG A 6 -13.61 -0.92 19.26
N ASP A 7 -13.83 -2.17 19.63
CA ASP A 7 -13.18 -2.78 20.79
C ASP A 7 -11.77 -3.27 20.45
N PHE A 8 -11.53 -3.62 19.19
CA PHE A 8 -10.20 -3.99 18.68
C PHE A 8 -9.22 -2.80 18.69
N MET A 9 -9.68 -1.59 18.38
CA MET A 9 -8.84 -0.38 18.37
C MET A 9 -8.46 0.12 19.78
N LYS A 10 -9.10 -0.35 20.84
CA LYS A 10 -8.79 0.04 22.23
C LYS A 10 -7.76 -0.83 22.93
N VAL A 11 -7.42 -1.99 22.35
CA VAL A 11 -6.47 -2.95 22.96
C VAL A 11 -5.01 -2.67 22.58
N VAL A 12 -4.75 -1.83 21.57
CA VAL A 12 -3.40 -1.54 21.06
C VAL A 12 -2.69 -0.36 21.77
N SER A 13 -3.32 0.29 22.76
CA SER A 13 -2.75 1.44 23.45
C SER A 13 -2.37 1.15 24.90
N SER A 14 -1.50 0.20 25.16
CA SER A 14 -0.72 0.16 26.40
C SER A 14 0.34 -0.94 26.34
N THR A 15 1.54 -0.62 25.90
CA THR A 15 2.72 -1.43 26.24
C THR A 15 3.84 -0.52 26.71
N ALA A 16 4.20 -0.75 27.97
CA ALA A 16 5.16 -0.01 28.74
C ALA A 16 6.58 -0.14 28.21
N VAL A 17 7.32 0.96 28.28
CA VAL A 17 8.78 1.02 28.15
C VAL A 17 9.43 0.23 29.27
N ALA A 18 10.12 -0.84 28.95
CA ALA A 18 11.07 -1.52 29.85
C ALA A 18 12.49 -1.19 29.39
N THR A 19 13.15 -0.27 30.09
CA THR A 19 14.60 -0.01 29.98
C THR A 19 15.37 -1.15 30.62
N GLY A 20 16.04 -1.95 29.80
CA GLY A 20 17.05 -2.91 30.23
C GLY A 20 18.43 -2.47 29.74
N LEU A 21 19.27 -1.95 30.65
CA LEU A 21 20.68 -1.70 30.43
C LEU A 21 21.44 -3.02 30.54
N ILE A 22 22.10 -3.46 29.46
CA ILE A 22 23.27 -4.36 29.55
C ILE A 22 24.25 -4.02 28.41
N GLY A 23 25.40 -3.61 28.76
CA GLY A 23 26.79 -3.78 28.41
C GLY A 23 27.25 -3.81 26.94
N CYS A 24 28.10 -2.82 26.68
CA CYS A 24 29.26 -2.74 25.76
C CYS A 24 29.47 -3.88 24.76
N GLY A 25 29.21 -3.57 23.50
CA GLY A 25 29.78 -4.13 22.30
C GLY A 25 29.58 -3.07 21.22
N SER A 26 30.67 -2.45 20.76
CA SER A 26 30.67 -1.47 19.69
C SER A 26 30.37 -2.15 18.36
N ASP A 27 29.11 -2.16 17.96
CA ASP A 27 28.67 -2.25 16.59
C ASP A 27 27.61 -1.14 16.46
N ASP A 28 28.01 -0.03 15.83
CA ASP A 28 27.12 1.10 15.48
C ASP A 28 26.14 0.65 14.37
N ASN A 29 25.22 -0.22 14.70
CA ASN A 29 24.03 -0.51 13.92
C ASN A 29 22.91 0.35 14.50
N GLU A 30 22.94 1.68 14.23
CA GLU A 30 21.71 2.47 14.34
C GLU A 30 20.66 1.77 13.48
N SER A 31 19.65 1.20 14.13
CA SER A 31 18.51 0.60 13.42
C SER A 31 17.81 1.72 12.64
N VAL A 32 18.09 1.78 11.33
CA VAL A 32 17.48 2.79 10.47
C VAL A 32 15.96 2.58 10.52
N ALA A 33 15.23 3.65 10.86
CA ALA A 33 13.78 3.60 10.94
C ALA A 33 13.18 3.18 9.60
N VAL A 34 12.20 2.28 9.67
CA VAL A 34 11.47 1.75 8.52
C VAL A 34 9.97 1.88 8.78
N SER A 35 9.21 2.32 7.78
CA SER A 35 7.74 2.34 7.82
C SER A 35 7.12 2.03 6.46
N PHE A 36 5.83 1.65 6.47
CA PHE A 36 5.02 1.38 5.28
C PHE A 36 3.90 2.43 5.16
N GLU A 37 4.25 3.66 4.76
CA GLU A 37 3.34 4.82 4.77
C GLU A 37 2.43 4.91 3.55
N HIS A 38 2.72 4.12 2.51
CA HIS A 38 2.06 4.23 1.20
C HIS A 38 1.10 3.08 0.92
N GLY A 39 0.75 2.30 1.96
CA GLY A 39 -0.16 1.17 1.86
C GLY A 39 0.39 0.02 1.01
N VAL A 40 -0.50 -0.88 0.63
CA VAL A 40 -0.22 -2.02 -0.23
C VAL A 40 -1.18 -2.02 -1.42
N ALA A 41 -0.79 -2.67 -2.51
CA ALA A 41 -1.63 -2.84 -3.69
C ALA A 41 -1.39 -4.19 -4.35
N SER A 42 -2.38 -4.69 -5.09
CA SER A 42 -2.24 -5.85 -5.97
C SER A 42 -2.85 -5.56 -7.33
N GLY A 43 -2.40 -6.28 -8.36
CA GLY A 43 -2.89 -6.08 -9.71
C GLY A 43 -2.44 -7.18 -10.67
N ASP A 44 -2.85 -7.02 -11.93
CA ASP A 44 -2.51 -7.93 -13.03
C ASP A 44 -2.74 -9.42 -12.70
N PRO A 45 -3.92 -9.80 -12.13
CA PRO A 45 -4.18 -11.19 -11.81
C PRO A 45 -4.30 -12.04 -13.08
N THR A 46 -3.77 -13.26 -12.99
CA THR A 46 -4.06 -14.36 -13.92
C THR A 46 -4.72 -15.50 -13.14
N GLN A 47 -4.91 -16.67 -13.74
CA GLN A 47 -5.39 -17.84 -13.02
C GLN A 47 -4.43 -18.31 -11.92
N THR A 48 -3.10 -18.06 -12.10
CA THR A 48 -2.08 -18.63 -11.22
C THR A 48 -1.06 -17.61 -10.69
N GLN A 49 -1.29 -16.33 -10.95
CA GLN A 49 -0.34 -15.25 -10.61
C GLN A 49 -1.05 -13.98 -10.20
N VAL A 50 -0.37 -13.16 -9.40
CA VAL A 50 -0.80 -11.80 -9.06
C VAL A 50 0.42 -10.95 -8.71
N ILE A 51 0.42 -9.70 -9.12
CA ILE A 51 1.42 -8.74 -8.65
C ILE A 51 1.00 -8.16 -7.32
N ILE A 52 1.90 -8.17 -6.34
CA ILE A 52 1.75 -7.44 -5.07
C ILE A 52 2.78 -6.31 -4.98
N TRP A 53 2.39 -5.20 -4.37
CA TRP A 53 3.19 -3.98 -4.33
C TRP A 53 3.12 -3.29 -2.97
N THR A 54 4.24 -2.69 -2.57
CA THR A 54 4.31 -1.68 -1.50
C THR A 54 5.46 -0.71 -1.77
N ARG A 55 5.61 0.31 -0.92
CA ARG A 55 6.75 1.22 -0.85
C ARG A 55 7.19 1.37 0.59
N VAL A 56 8.49 1.23 0.83
CA VAL A 56 9.11 1.41 2.15
C VAL A 56 9.58 2.84 2.30
N THR A 57 9.36 3.45 3.45
CA THR A 57 9.95 4.71 3.86
C THR A 57 11.12 4.42 4.80
N THR A 58 12.32 4.82 4.40
CA THR A 58 13.55 4.59 5.15
C THR A 58 14.65 5.57 4.74
N ALA A 59 15.63 5.78 5.61
CA ALA A 59 16.87 6.52 5.31
C ALA A 59 18.03 5.58 4.92
N ALA A 60 17.84 4.28 4.88
CA ALA A 60 18.85 3.32 4.42
C ALA A 60 19.17 3.49 2.93
N SER A 61 20.31 2.98 2.47
CA SER A 61 20.62 2.93 1.04
C SER A 61 19.90 1.80 0.31
N TYR A 62 19.63 0.71 0.99
CA TYR A 62 18.83 -0.43 0.53
C TYR A 62 18.15 -1.11 1.73
N VAL A 63 17.14 -1.94 1.46
CA VAL A 63 16.43 -2.71 2.46
C VAL A 63 15.93 -4.04 1.87
N ASP A 64 16.08 -5.12 2.65
CA ASP A 64 15.49 -6.41 2.34
C ASP A 64 14.09 -6.48 2.93
N VAL A 65 13.10 -6.63 2.07
CA VAL A 65 11.69 -6.70 2.41
C VAL A 65 11.20 -8.12 2.25
N SER A 66 10.86 -8.77 3.35
CA SER A 66 10.17 -10.05 3.32
C SER A 66 8.72 -9.86 2.92
N TRP A 67 8.17 -10.80 2.18
CA TRP A 67 6.76 -10.81 1.82
C TRP A 67 6.14 -12.19 2.02
N GLN A 68 4.86 -12.22 2.30
CA GLN A 68 4.07 -13.45 2.47
C GLN A 68 2.72 -13.31 1.77
N VAL A 69 2.28 -14.42 1.17
CA VAL A 69 0.92 -14.61 0.66
C VAL A 69 0.32 -15.83 1.34
N ALA A 70 -0.88 -15.70 1.88
CA ALA A 70 -1.57 -16.74 2.62
C ALA A 70 -3.00 -16.91 2.10
N SER A 71 -3.58 -18.09 2.33
CA SER A 71 -4.99 -18.38 2.04
C SER A 71 -5.95 -17.92 3.14
N ASP A 72 -5.42 -17.42 4.26
CA ASP A 72 -6.20 -16.91 5.40
C ASP A 72 -5.59 -15.60 5.94
N ILE A 73 -6.43 -14.76 6.54
CA ILE A 73 -6.05 -13.43 7.04
C ILE A 73 -5.12 -13.48 8.25
N GLU A 74 -5.11 -14.58 8.98
CA GLU A 74 -4.27 -14.83 10.15
C GLU A 74 -2.87 -15.31 9.76
N PHE A 75 -2.62 -15.59 8.48
CA PHE A 75 -1.36 -16.13 7.95
C PHE A 75 -0.94 -17.46 8.58
N LEU A 76 -1.92 -18.31 8.92
CA LEU A 76 -1.66 -19.67 9.40
C LEU A 76 -1.26 -20.60 8.24
N ASN A 77 -1.76 -20.34 7.03
CA ASN A 77 -1.48 -21.11 5.83
C ASN A 77 -0.80 -20.22 4.77
N VAL A 78 0.48 -19.94 4.97
CA VAL A 78 1.30 -19.21 4.00
C VAL A 78 1.56 -20.12 2.80
N VAL A 79 1.11 -19.69 1.62
CA VAL A 79 1.25 -20.45 0.36
C VAL A 79 2.47 -20.03 -0.45
N GLN A 80 2.88 -18.76 -0.35
CA GLN A 80 4.07 -18.22 -1.00
C GLN A 80 4.74 -17.19 -0.08
N SER A 81 6.08 -17.13 -0.16
CA SER A 81 6.88 -16.13 0.57
C SER A 81 8.22 -15.92 -0.10
N GLY A 82 8.87 -14.82 0.23
CA GLY A 82 10.21 -14.53 -0.27
C GLY A 82 10.77 -13.24 0.30
N VAL A 83 11.89 -12.81 -0.25
CA VAL A 83 12.56 -11.54 0.07
C VAL A 83 12.79 -10.78 -1.21
N PHE A 84 12.59 -9.47 -1.17
CA PHE A 84 12.85 -8.54 -2.26
C PHE A 84 13.76 -7.42 -1.75
N THR A 85 14.94 -7.27 -2.32
CA THR A 85 15.83 -6.15 -2.02
C THR A 85 15.42 -4.94 -2.84
N THR A 86 15.17 -3.82 -2.19
CA THR A 86 14.85 -2.54 -2.82
C THR A 86 15.79 -1.43 -2.34
N ASP A 87 15.91 -0.38 -3.12
CA ASP A 87 16.87 0.71 -2.90
C ASP A 87 16.35 2.07 -3.41
N THR A 88 17.19 3.10 -3.27
CA THR A 88 16.91 4.47 -3.76
C THR A 88 16.70 4.54 -5.28
N GLY A 89 17.34 3.67 -6.07
CA GLY A 89 17.16 3.59 -7.53
C GLY A 89 15.73 3.26 -7.91
N ARG A 90 15.06 2.45 -7.08
CA ARG A 90 13.65 2.03 -7.23
C ARG A 90 12.67 2.86 -6.41
N ASP A 91 13.11 3.94 -5.76
CA ASP A 91 12.31 4.71 -4.80
C ASP A 91 11.72 3.82 -3.68
N PHE A 92 12.48 2.81 -3.27
CA PHE A 92 12.09 1.83 -2.27
C PHE A 92 10.77 1.09 -2.56
N THR A 93 10.36 1.04 -3.82
CA THR A 93 9.19 0.24 -4.21
C THR A 93 9.54 -1.24 -4.26
N VAL A 94 8.59 -2.07 -3.82
CA VAL A 94 8.61 -3.53 -3.89
C VAL A 94 7.50 -3.94 -4.85
N LYS A 95 7.85 -4.69 -5.88
CA LYS A 95 6.89 -5.24 -6.85
C LYS A 95 7.26 -6.71 -7.07
N VAL A 96 6.40 -7.61 -6.61
CA VAL A 96 6.62 -9.06 -6.69
C VAL A 96 5.55 -9.68 -7.57
N ASP A 97 5.95 -10.46 -8.54
CA ASP A 97 5.09 -11.35 -9.32
C ASP A 97 4.99 -12.68 -8.57
N VAL A 98 3.90 -12.85 -7.84
CA VAL A 98 3.62 -14.07 -7.07
C VAL A 98 3.03 -15.12 -7.99
N GLN A 99 3.68 -16.26 -8.10
CA GLN A 99 3.35 -17.35 -9.02
C GLN A 99 2.89 -18.61 -8.28
N ASN A 100 2.39 -19.59 -9.03
CA ASN A 100 1.95 -20.90 -8.54
C ASN A 100 0.82 -20.80 -7.50
N LEU A 101 -0.10 -19.90 -7.72
CA LEU A 101 -1.36 -19.78 -6.98
C LEU A 101 -2.44 -20.67 -7.62
N ASN A 102 -3.48 -21.01 -6.86
CA ASN A 102 -4.64 -21.69 -7.41
C ASN A 102 -5.57 -20.69 -8.10
N ALA A 103 -6.25 -21.11 -9.15
CA ALA A 103 -7.26 -20.31 -9.84
C ALA A 103 -8.48 -20.05 -8.95
N ASN A 104 -9.20 -18.97 -9.24
CA ASN A 104 -10.44 -18.58 -8.55
C ASN A 104 -10.32 -18.59 -7.02
N SER A 105 -9.20 -18.09 -6.51
CA SER A 105 -8.85 -18.18 -5.09
C SER A 105 -8.53 -16.81 -4.51
N GLN A 106 -9.05 -16.56 -3.32
CA GLN A 106 -8.75 -15.37 -2.54
C GLN A 106 -7.48 -15.57 -1.72
N TYR A 107 -6.66 -14.53 -1.64
CA TYR A 107 -5.42 -14.51 -0.89
C TYR A 107 -5.27 -13.22 -0.09
N TYR A 108 -4.46 -13.30 0.97
CA TYR A 108 -4.03 -12.18 1.80
C TYR A 108 -2.52 -12.05 1.69
N TYR A 109 -2.01 -10.82 1.68
CA TYR A 109 -0.59 -10.58 1.55
C TYR A 109 -0.11 -9.47 2.47
N ARG A 110 1.14 -9.52 2.86
CA ARG A 110 1.81 -8.50 3.67
C ARG A 110 3.30 -8.43 3.37
N PHE A 111 3.90 -7.30 3.78
CA PHE A 111 5.32 -7.05 3.68
C PHE A 111 5.91 -6.79 5.07
N MET A 112 7.19 -7.12 5.27
CA MET A 112 7.84 -7.03 6.57
C MET A 112 9.30 -6.62 6.41
N VAL A 113 9.78 -5.77 7.35
CA VAL A 113 11.21 -5.46 7.53
C VAL A 113 11.50 -5.58 9.02
N GLY A 114 12.24 -6.61 9.44
CA GLY A 114 12.37 -6.94 10.85
C GLY A 114 11.01 -7.18 11.51
N GLU A 115 10.70 -6.41 12.54
CA GLU A 115 9.41 -6.49 13.26
C GLU A 115 8.32 -5.58 12.66
N MET A 116 8.70 -4.66 11.75
CA MET A 116 7.75 -3.75 11.11
C MET A 116 6.98 -4.49 10.03
N MET A 117 5.64 -4.34 10.05
CA MET A 117 4.73 -4.97 9.09
C MET A 117 3.88 -3.91 8.38
N SER A 118 3.60 -4.16 7.11
CA SER A 118 2.59 -3.40 6.35
C SER A 118 1.17 -3.73 6.82
N GLU A 119 0.20 -2.98 6.32
CA GLU A 119 -1.20 -3.42 6.32
C GLU A 119 -1.32 -4.76 5.57
N VAL A 120 -2.36 -5.53 5.89
CA VAL A 120 -2.71 -6.74 5.14
C VAL A 120 -3.54 -6.34 3.93
N GLY A 121 -3.05 -6.70 2.75
CA GLY A 121 -3.80 -6.58 1.50
C GLY A 121 -4.57 -7.85 1.20
N GLN A 122 -5.66 -7.71 0.44
CA GLN A 122 -6.46 -8.80 -0.09
C GLN A 122 -6.38 -8.78 -1.61
N THR A 123 -6.31 -9.96 -2.22
CA THR A 123 -6.28 -10.13 -3.67
C THR A 123 -6.94 -11.43 -4.08
N GLN A 124 -7.17 -11.62 -5.37
CA GLN A 124 -7.70 -12.87 -5.89
C GLN A 124 -7.13 -13.17 -7.28
N THR A 125 -7.04 -14.46 -7.59
CA THR A 125 -6.72 -14.95 -8.92
C THR A 125 -7.96 -15.07 -9.78
N LEU A 126 -7.79 -15.02 -11.10
CA LEU A 126 -8.89 -15.19 -12.04
C LEU A 126 -9.38 -16.65 -12.07
N PRO A 127 -10.67 -16.89 -12.34
CA PRO A 127 -11.17 -18.21 -12.64
C PRO A 127 -10.64 -18.72 -13.99
N GLU A 128 -10.62 -20.04 -14.18
CA GLU A 128 -10.21 -20.65 -15.46
C GLU A 128 -11.25 -20.41 -16.54
N ASP A 129 -12.54 -20.57 -16.18
CA ASP A 129 -13.70 -20.39 -17.08
C ASP A 129 -14.95 -20.05 -16.27
N GLY A 130 -16.10 -19.97 -16.93
CA GLY A 130 -17.41 -19.88 -16.29
C GLY A 130 -17.73 -18.52 -15.65
N VAL A 131 -17.07 -17.44 -16.06
CA VAL A 131 -17.37 -16.09 -15.56
C VAL A 131 -18.67 -15.58 -16.20
N GLU A 132 -19.74 -15.56 -15.42
CA GLU A 132 -21.04 -15.02 -15.86
C GLU A 132 -21.16 -13.51 -15.60
N LYS A 133 -20.44 -12.99 -14.59
CA LYS A 133 -20.52 -11.59 -14.16
C LYS A 133 -19.18 -11.13 -13.58
N ALA A 134 -18.78 -9.91 -13.91
CA ALA A 134 -17.71 -9.18 -13.23
C ALA A 134 -18.23 -7.83 -12.75
N SER A 135 -17.92 -7.49 -11.50
CA SER A 135 -18.31 -6.23 -10.86
C SER A 135 -17.07 -5.32 -10.77
N MET A 136 -17.15 -4.13 -11.35
CA MET A 136 -16.00 -3.24 -11.49
C MET A 136 -16.30 -1.86 -10.93
N ALA A 137 -15.38 -1.31 -10.13
CA ALA A 137 -15.34 0.11 -9.83
C ALA A 137 -14.43 0.81 -10.86
N VAL A 138 -14.96 1.83 -11.55
CA VAL A 138 -14.21 2.57 -12.58
C VAL A 138 -14.01 4.00 -12.12
N VAL A 139 -12.76 4.44 -12.05
CA VAL A 139 -12.36 5.77 -11.55
C VAL A 139 -11.33 6.43 -12.47
N SER A 140 -11.16 7.73 -12.34
CA SER A 140 -10.12 8.52 -13.00
C SER A 140 -9.88 9.84 -12.25
N CYS A 141 -8.83 10.57 -12.62
CA CYS A 141 -8.64 11.97 -12.26
C CYS A 141 -8.54 12.23 -10.75
N ALA A 142 -7.59 11.57 -10.09
CA ALA A 142 -7.30 11.78 -8.67
C ALA A 142 -6.47 13.06 -8.48
N ASN A 143 -7.10 14.24 -8.43
CA ASN A 143 -6.40 15.50 -8.21
C ASN A 143 -6.31 15.84 -6.71
N TYR A 144 -5.12 15.68 -6.11
CA TYR A 144 -4.89 15.92 -4.69
C TYR A 144 -5.20 17.36 -4.24
N PRO A 145 -4.79 18.43 -4.96
CA PRO A 145 -5.11 19.80 -4.58
C PRO A 145 -6.58 20.16 -4.69
N ALA A 146 -7.36 19.47 -5.52
CA ALA A 146 -8.76 19.79 -5.78
C ALA A 146 -9.72 19.38 -4.66
N GLY A 147 -9.28 18.55 -3.70
CA GLY A 147 -10.14 18.11 -2.60
C GLY A 147 -9.74 16.75 -2.04
N TYR A 148 -10.62 16.21 -1.20
CA TYR A 148 -10.40 14.91 -0.58
C TYR A 148 -10.91 13.77 -1.47
N PHE A 149 -10.31 12.59 -1.33
CA PHE A 149 -10.64 11.39 -2.10
C PHE A 149 -11.88 10.66 -1.55
N HIS A 150 -12.98 11.37 -1.34
CA HIS A 150 -14.23 10.80 -0.80
C HIS A 150 -14.79 9.68 -1.66
N VAL A 151 -14.56 9.74 -2.97
CA VAL A 151 -15.00 8.69 -3.90
C VAL A 151 -14.40 7.32 -3.56
N TYR A 152 -13.14 7.27 -3.10
CA TYR A 152 -12.52 6.00 -2.72
C TYR A 152 -13.11 5.44 -1.44
N ARG A 153 -13.48 6.30 -0.48
CA ARG A 153 -14.23 5.87 0.71
C ARG A 153 -15.60 5.30 0.33
N GLU A 154 -16.29 5.93 -0.62
CA GLU A 154 -17.59 5.42 -1.08
C GLU A 154 -17.44 4.09 -1.81
N ILE A 155 -16.39 3.89 -2.60
CA ILE A 155 -16.07 2.59 -3.20
C ILE A 155 -15.90 1.50 -2.12
N LEU A 156 -15.20 1.80 -1.02
CA LEU A 156 -15.07 0.86 0.10
C LEU A 156 -16.42 0.55 0.76
N ASN A 157 -17.27 1.56 0.99
CA ASN A 157 -18.60 1.36 1.54
C ASN A 157 -19.48 0.49 0.62
N GLN A 158 -19.39 0.70 -0.69
CA GLN A 158 -20.11 -0.10 -1.67
C GLN A 158 -19.56 -1.53 -1.76
N HIS A 159 -18.24 -1.69 -1.70
CA HIS A 159 -17.58 -2.98 -1.69
C HIS A 159 -17.99 -3.85 -0.48
N GLU A 160 -18.19 -3.25 0.69
CA GLU A 160 -18.68 -3.97 1.89
C GLU A 160 -20.11 -4.53 1.68
N GLN A 161 -20.92 -3.89 0.87
CA GLN A 161 -22.32 -4.30 0.59
C GLN A 161 -22.41 -5.25 -0.62
N SER A 162 -21.63 -4.97 -1.65
CA SER A 162 -21.56 -5.73 -2.90
C SER A 162 -20.12 -5.68 -3.42
N PRO A 163 -19.34 -6.74 -3.20
CA PRO A 163 -17.91 -6.74 -3.56
C PRO A 163 -17.66 -6.45 -5.04
N PHE A 164 -16.67 -5.61 -5.30
CA PHE A 164 -16.09 -5.42 -6.62
C PHE A 164 -14.98 -6.45 -6.84
N ASP A 165 -14.89 -7.00 -8.02
CA ASP A 165 -13.82 -7.92 -8.41
C ASP A 165 -12.55 -7.14 -8.77
N VAL A 166 -12.69 -5.91 -9.31
CA VAL A 166 -11.57 -5.08 -9.74
C VAL A 166 -11.89 -3.60 -9.66
N VAL A 167 -10.85 -2.79 -9.40
CA VAL A 167 -10.86 -1.34 -9.57
C VAL A 167 -10.05 -0.97 -10.81
N LEU A 168 -10.68 -0.28 -11.77
CA LEU A 168 -10.01 0.24 -12.97
C LEU A 168 -9.79 1.74 -12.81
N HIS A 169 -8.54 2.18 -12.85
CA HIS A 169 -8.18 3.59 -12.88
C HIS A 169 -7.80 4.00 -14.31
N LEU A 170 -8.63 4.81 -14.96
CA LEU A 170 -8.51 5.13 -16.39
C LEU A 170 -7.49 6.24 -16.71
N GLY A 171 -6.74 6.69 -15.74
CA GLY A 171 -5.70 7.71 -15.93
C GLY A 171 -5.86 8.91 -15.00
N ASP A 172 -4.95 9.87 -15.14
CA ASP A 172 -4.78 11.02 -14.24
C ASP A 172 -4.67 10.57 -12.78
N TYR A 173 -3.81 9.58 -12.54
CA TYR A 173 -3.55 9.04 -11.20
C TYR A 173 -2.81 10.04 -10.31
N ILE A 174 -1.94 10.84 -10.91
CA ILE A 174 -1.28 12.01 -10.30
C ILE A 174 -1.32 13.17 -11.28
N TYR A 175 -1.17 14.41 -10.76
CA TYR A 175 -1.04 15.62 -11.56
C TYR A 175 0.30 16.31 -11.23
N GLU A 176 0.99 16.79 -12.24
CA GLU A 176 2.31 17.41 -12.17
C GLU A 176 2.30 18.89 -11.79
N TYR A 177 1.14 19.55 -11.83
CA TYR A 177 1.02 20.99 -11.63
C TYR A 177 1.56 21.47 -10.28
N GLY A 178 2.14 22.67 -10.27
CA GLY A 178 2.54 23.37 -9.06
C GLY A 178 1.39 24.10 -8.37
N ALA A 179 1.72 24.91 -7.38
CA ALA A 179 0.76 25.76 -6.67
C ALA A 179 0.14 26.77 -7.67
N GLY A 180 -1.18 26.96 -7.59
CA GLY A 180 -1.93 27.79 -8.51
C GLY A 180 -2.17 27.17 -9.90
N GLY A 181 -1.82 25.88 -10.08
CA GLY A 181 -2.13 25.11 -11.29
C GLY A 181 -3.58 24.63 -11.33
N TYR A 182 -3.83 23.64 -12.20
CA TYR A 182 -5.18 23.14 -12.45
C TYR A 182 -5.93 22.71 -11.18
N ALA A 183 -7.11 23.27 -10.96
CA ALA A 183 -8.03 22.95 -9.87
C ALA A 183 -7.38 22.94 -8.47
N SER A 184 -6.56 23.97 -8.17
CA SER A 184 -5.85 24.13 -6.89
C SER A 184 -6.29 25.36 -6.09
N GLU A 185 -7.43 25.97 -6.43
CA GLU A 185 -7.90 27.23 -5.85
C GLU A 185 -8.09 27.12 -4.32
N ASP A 186 -8.61 26.00 -3.86
CA ASP A 186 -8.87 25.73 -2.44
C ASP A 186 -7.76 24.94 -1.73
N ALA A 187 -6.66 24.61 -2.42
CA ALA A 187 -5.62 23.72 -1.90
C ALA A 187 -5.05 24.17 -0.55
N ALA A 188 -4.75 25.46 -0.39
CA ALA A 188 -4.21 26.01 0.86
C ALA A 188 -5.24 25.94 2.00
N ALA A 189 -6.50 26.25 1.73
CA ALA A 189 -7.59 26.17 2.71
C ALA A 189 -7.86 24.72 3.18
N LEU A 190 -7.65 23.77 2.28
CA LEU A 190 -7.82 22.34 2.54
C LEU A 190 -6.57 21.69 3.15
N GLY A 191 -5.43 22.40 3.24
CA GLY A 191 -4.15 21.81 3.61
C GLY A 191 -3.65 20.76 2.61
N ARG A 192 -3.99 20.92 1.32
CA ARG A 192 -3.66 19.98 0.24
C ARG A 192 -2.83 20.61 -0.87
N GLU A 193 -1.92 21.48 -0.47
CA GLU A 193 -1.00 22.08 -1.43
C GLU A 193 -0.08 21.03 -2.07
N PRO A 194 0.31 21.21 -3.34
CA PRO A 194 1.25 20.32 -4.00
C PRO A 194 2.58 20.25 -3.24
N SER A 195 3.17 19.07 -3.11
CA SER A 195 4.47 18.83 -2.46
C SER A 195 5.62 19.67 -3.00
N LYS A 196 5.46 20.20 -4.19
CA LYS A 196 6.37 21.15 -4.84
C LYS A 196 5.53 22.33 -5.37
N GLY A 197 5.94 23.55 -5.03
CA GLY A 197 5.25 24.78 -5.49
C GLY A 197 5.35 25.04 -6.97
N THR A 198 6.26 24.37 -7.70
CA THR A 198 6.42 24.41 -9.15
C THR A 198 6.02 23.09 -9.79
N GLU A 199 5.88 23.08 -11.11
CA GLU A 199 5.59 21.88 -11.89
C GLU A 199 6.64 20.78 -11.71
N CYS A 200 6.23 19.51 -11.72
CA CYS A 200 7.12 18.35 -11.67
C CYS A 200 7.81 18.16 -13.03
N ILE A 201 9.14 18.17 -13.06
CA ILE A 201 9.93 18.00 -14.29
C ILE A 201 11.03 16.95 -14.16
N THR A 202 11.43 16.59 -12.93
CA THR A 202 12.43 15.56 -12.68
C THR A 202 11.82 14.29 -12.13
N LEU A 203 12.53 13.16 -12.23
CA LEU A 203 12.10 11.91 -11.63
C LEU A 203 11.84 12.04 -10.12
N ASP A 204 12.69 12.78 -9.41
CA ASP A 204 12.53 13.02 -7.97
C ASP A 204 11.25 13.83 -7.66
N ASP A 205 10.92 14.82 -8.49
CA ASP A 205 9.65 15.54 -8.35
C ASP A 205 8.43 14.60 -8.50
N TYR A 206 8.45 13.73 -9.50
CA TYR A 206 7.38 12.76 -9.72
C TYR A 206 7.29 11.73 -8.60
N ARG A 207 8.42 11.24 -8.08
CA ARG A 207 8.44 10.32 -6.93
C ARG A 207 7.81 10.96 -5.67
N LYS A 208 8.18 12.20 -5.36
CA LYS A 208 7.60 12.96 -4.25
C LYS A 208 6.11 13.22 -4.44
N ARG A 209 5.71 13.58 -5.67
CA ARG A 209 4.30 13.78 -6.00
C ARG A 209 3.52 12.48 -5.88
N TYR A 210 4.03 11.37 -6.38
CA TYR A 210 3.41 10.05 -6.23
C TYR A 210 3.23 9.67 -4.76
N ALA A 211 4.27 9.85 -3.95
CA ALA A 211 4.21 9.60 -2.52
C ALA A 211 3.14 10.46 -1.80
N GLN A 212 2.93 11.70 -2.25
CA GLN A 212 1.88 12.58 -1.70
C GLN A 212 0.46 12.07 -1.98
N TYR A 213 0.25 11.39 -3.11
CA TYR A 213 -1.06 10.90 -3.54
C TYR A 213 -1.40 9.54 -2.93
N ARG A 214 -0.41 8.80 -2.42
CA ARG A 214 -0.54 7.50 -1.76
C ARG A 214 -0.66 7.65 -0.27
#